data_0d76068ab68bdaf83e1de1b4b2f6151f
#
_entry.id   0d76068ab68bdaf83e1de1b4b2f6151f
#
_cell.length_a   1.000
_cell.length_b   1.000
_cell.length_c   1.000
_cell.angle_alpha   90.00
_cell.angle_beta   90.00
_cell.angle_gamma   90.00
#
_symmetry.space_group_name_H-M   'P 1'
#
loop_
_entity.id
_entity.type
_entity.pdbx_description
1 polymer ?
#
loop_
_entity_poly.entity_id
_entity_poly.type
_entity_poly.pdbx_seq_one_letter_code
_entity_poly.pdbx_strand_id
1 'polypeptide(L)'
;MLKLSNTVFKKINVISISFLVTVGILLNLSASSVRGLKEYNDNFHLIKRHIGSIVIGLIIFNIGKKLSKEYYKKLASTGMFTISSILFLVLTYGVVAGGSRRWIDLGDVRMQPSEFAKPIIILFIAYHLSNIESDKSDFYNLRKALTLPAVCSILVLLEPDFGTTLTISGIILIQLLFSEIKLRYPLAILVLSPIPAYLAINFFGYQNERFTIWYDKICEGTNIDPELLADECYQLFQSKVAISSGGLFGLGPGTSRARWGSLPNAWSDFIASIAAEEYGFIGLLLLIIGLVSLIISFFGLGLTSGDDFIRLYFVGMGSWVLIQTVFNLGGIVGLLPITGIVLPFIAYGGSAMVAIFIGLTMAYAKDKIEDL
;
A
#
# COMPACT_ATOMS: atom_id res chain seq x y z
N MET A 1 -8.55 30.32 -3.26
CA MET A 1 -8.72 28.87 -2.97
C MET A 1 -10.13 28.65 -2.44
N LEU A 2 -10.99 27.95 -3.18
CA LEU A 2 -12.31 27.52 -2.71
C LEU A 2 -12.10 26.65 -1.47
N LYS A 3 -12.61 27.08 -0.29
CA LYS A 3 -12.70 26.25 0.91
C LYS A 3 -13.71 25.13 0.62
N LEU A 4 -13.25 24.04 0.03
CA LEU A 4 -14.05 22.82 -0.05
C LEU A 4 -14.41 22.40 1.39
N SER A 5 -15.70 22.21 1.67
CA SER A 5 -16.14 21.81 3.00
C SER A 5 -15.72 20.37 3.29
N ASN A 6 -15.54 20.03 4.55
CA ASN A 6 -15.26 18.65 5.01
C ASN A 6 -16.28 17.64 4.42
N THR A 7 -17.54 18.06 4.25
CA THR A 7 -18.59 17.25 3.64
C THR A 7 -18.29 16.88 2.18
N VAL A 8 -17.69 17.80 1.40
CA VAL A 8 -17.30 17.51 0.02
C VAL A 8 -16.19 16.50 -0.05
N PHE A 9 -15.14 16.65 0.78
CA PHE A 9 -14.06 15.67 0.84
C PHE A 9 -14.54 14.29 1.29
N LYS A 10 -15.47 14.21 2.25
CA LYS A 10 -16.10 12.93 2.65
C LYS A 10 -16.84 12.28 1.47
N LYS A 11 -17.59 13.04 0.69
CA LYS A 11 -18.30 12.52 -0.50
C LYS A 11 -17.31 12.02 -1.55
N ILE A 12 -16.26 12.81 -1.86
CA ILE A 12 -15.20 12.40 -2.81
C ILE A 12 -14.55 11.11 -2.33
N ASN A 13 -14.23 10.99 -1.04
CA ASN A 13 -13.59 9.81 -0.46
C ASN A 13 -14.44 8.55 -0.67
N VAL A 14 -15.74 8.60 -0.29
CA VAL A 14 -16.65 7.46 -0.45
C VAL A 14 -16.85 7.09 -1.92
N ILE A 15 -17.03 8.09 -2.81
CA ILE A 15 -17.18 7.84 -4.26
C ILE A 15 -15.93 7.20 -4.83
N SER A 16 -14.74 7.72 -4.49
CA SER A 16 -13.46 7.19 -4.97
C SER A 16 -13.22 5.75 -4.49
N ILE A 17 -13.48 5.45 -3.20
CA ILE A 17 -13.34 4.09 -2.66
C ILE A 17 -14.32 3.15 -3.39
N SER A 18 -15.59 3.54 -3.52
CA SER A 18 -16.60 2.71 -4.19
C SER A 18 -16.23 2.44 -5.65
N PHE A 19 -15.77 3.48 -6.36
CA PHE A 19 -15.29 3.36 -7.74
C PHE A 19 -14.10 2.40 -7.84
N LEU A 20 -13.05 2.60 -7.02
CA LEU A 20 -11.84 1.78 -7.06
C LEU A 20 -12.10 0.32 -6.69
N VAL A 21 -12.94 0.05 -5.69
CA VAL A 21 -13.35 -1.32 -5.32
C VAL A 21 -14.11 -1.98 -6.47
N THR A 22 -15.05 -1.26 -7.12
CA THR A 22 -15.81 -1.80 -8.25
C THR A 22 -14.91 -2.10 -9.44
N VAL A 23 -14.03 -1.17 -9.81
CA VAL A 23 -13.03 -1.37 -10.87
C VAL A 23 -12.08 -2.51 -10.50
N GLY A 24 -11.65 -2.60 -9.24
CA GLY A 24 -10.81 -3.68 -8.73
C GLY A 24 -11.46 -5.06 -8.90
N ILE A 25 -12.75 -5.20 -8.60
CA ILE A 25 -13.50 -6.45 -8.82
C ILE A 25 -13.53 -6.81 -10.32
N LEU A 26 -13.83 -5.85 -11.19
CA LEU A 26 -13.91 -6.09 -12.64
C LEU A 26 -12.55 -6.48 -13.23
N LEU A 27 -11.48 -5.77 -12.85
CA LEU A 27 -10.13 -6.08 -13.31
C LEU A 27 -9.64 -7.43 -12.79
N ASN A 28 -9.89 -7.75 -11.52
CA ASN A 28 -9.50 -9.06 -10.98
C ASN A 28 -10.28 -10.21 -11.57
N LEU A 29 -11.55 -10.00 -11.93
CA LEU A 29 -12.35 -11.02 -12.64
C LEU A 29 -11.66 -11.43 -13.94
N SER A 30 -11.08 -10.48 -14.68
CA SER A 30 -10.30 -10.77 -15.88
C SER A 30 -8.90 -11.30 -15.54
N ALA A 31 -8.10 -10.52 -14.80
CA ALA A 31 -6.68 -10.77 -14.60
C ALA A 31 -6.38 -12.08 -13.84
N SER A 32 -7.25 -12.49 -12.90
CA SER A 32 -7.02 -13.67 -12.08
C SER A 32 -7.61 -14.97 -12.63
N SER A 33 -8.47 -14.89 -13.65
CA SER A 33 -9.24 -16.04 -14.16
C SER A 33 -8.36 -17.17 -14.70
N VAL A 34 -7.33 -16.84 -15.49
CA VAL A 34 -6.42 -17.82 -16.10
C VAL A 34 -5.61 -18.55 -15.06
N ARG A 35 -5.11 -17.83 -14.05
CA ARG A 35 -4.38 -18.43 -12.92
C ARG A 35 -5.29 -19.31 -12.08
N GLY A 36 -6.51 -18.85 -11.81
CA GLY A 36 -7.51 -19.64 -11.10
C GLY A 36 -7.77 -20.98 -11.79
N LEU A 37 -7.92 -20.97 -13.14
CA LEU A 37 -8.09 -22.19 -13.92
C LEU A 37 -6.86 -23.10 -13.83
N LYS A 38 -5.64 -22.56 -13.99
CA LYS A 38 -4.41 -23.36 -14.01
C LYS A 38 -4.08 -23.99 -12.67
N GLU A 39 -4.24 -23.25 -11.55
CA GLU A 39 -3.81 -23.69 -10.23
C GLU A 39 -4.93 -24.41 -9.45
N TYR A 40 -6.19 -24.04 -9.65
CA TYR A 40 -7.33 -24.50 -8.85
C TYR A 40 -8.43 -25.17 -9.66
N ASN A 41 -8.28 -25.28 -10.98
CA ASN A 41 -9.30 -25.78 -11.90
C ASN A 41 -10.65 -25.03 -11.77
N ASP A 42 -10.63 -23.76 -11.32
CA ASP A 42 -11.81 -22.88 -11.17
C ASP A 42 -11.40 -21.44 -11.54
N ASN A 43 -11.94 -20.93 -12.65
CA ASN A 43 -11.69 -19.57 -13.13
C ASN A 43 -12.06 -18.49 -12.10
N PHE A 44 -12.99 -18.80 -11.21
CA PHE A 44 -13.53 -17.86 -10.23
C PHE A 44 -12.90 -18.02 -8.84
N HIS A 45 -11.96 -18.95 -8.66
CA HIS A 45 -11.37 -19.21 -7.33
C HIS A 45 -10.76 -17.97 -6.69
N LEU A 46 -9.89 -17.28 -7.42
CA LEU A 46 -9.19 -16.08 -6.89
C LEU A 46 -10.15 -14.89 -6.71
N ILE A 47 -11.07 -14.65 -7.64
CA ILE A 47 -12.04 -13.56 -7.49
C ILE A 47 -13.01 -13.79 -6.32
N LYS A 48 -13.43 -15.04 -6.05
CA LYS A 48 -14.21 -15.36 -4.85
C LYS A 48 -13.47 -14.99 -3.56
N ARG A 49 -12.16 -15.29 -3.49
CA ARG A 49 -11.30 -14.90 -2.36
C ARG A 49 -11.15 -13.38 -2.25
N HIS A 50 -10.98 -12.69 -3.38
CA HIS A 50 -10.89 -11.23 -3.40
C HIS A 50 -12.17 -10.57 -2.88
N ILE A 51 -13.34 -11.02 -3.38
CA ILE A 51 -14.67 -10.56 -2.90
C ILE A 51 -14.83 -10.90 -1.41
N GLY A 52 -14.42 -12.10 -0.99
CA GLY A 52 -14.44 -12.50 0.42
C GLY A 52 -13.64 -11.53 1.31
N SER A 53 -12.46 -11.11 0.86
CA SER A 53 -11.64 -10.14 1.58
C SER A 53 -12.29 -8.75 1.64
N ILE A 54 -12.97 -8.31 0.57
CA ILE A 54 -13.75 -7.07 0.55
C ILE A 54 -14.91 -7.16 1.56
N VAL A 55 -15.66 -8.27 1.55
CA VAL A 55 -16.78 -8.48 2.48
C VAL A 55 -16.32 -8.47 3.93
N ILE A 56 -15.23 -9.19 4.25
CA ILE A 56 -14.61 -9.18 5.58
C ILE A 56 -14.20 -7.76 5.96
N GLY A 57 -13.51 -7.05 5.06
CA GLY A 57 -13.11 -5.66 5.27
C GLY A 57 -14.29 -4.74 5.54
N LEU A 58 -15.39 -4.86 4.77
CA LEU A 58 -16.62 -4.09 4.99
C LEU A 58 -17.31 -4.42 6.31
N ILE A 59 -17.32 -5.68 6.75
CA ILE A 59 -17.84 -6.07 8.05
C ILE A 59 -17.04 -5.40 9.17
N ILE A 60 -15.70 -5.52 9.11
CA ILE A 60 -14.78 -4.89 10.07
C ILE A 60 -14.99 -3.38 10.08
N PHE A 61 -15.06 -2.75 8.90
CA PHE A 61 -15.33 -1.32 8.77
C PHE A 61 -16.65 -0.92 9.44
N ASN A 62 -17.75 -1.65 9.18
CA ASN A 62 -19.06 -1.34 9.74
C ASN A 62 -19.14 -1.53 11.27
N ILE A 63 -18.38 -2.45 11.82
CA ILE A 63 -18.24 -2.63 13.27
C ILE A 63 -17.33 -1.53 13.83
N GLY A 64 -16.13 -1.38 13.28
CA GLY A 64 -15.09 -0.48 13.80
C GLY A 64 -15.49 1.00 13.79
N LYS A 65 -16.19 1.49 12.74
CA LYS A 65 -16.65 2.89 12.68
C LYS A 65 -17.66 3.27 13.79
N LYS A 66 -18.24 2.28 14.50
CA LYS A 66 -19.14 2.53 15.65
C LYS A 66 -18.35 2.81 16.93
N LEU A 67 -17.08 2.40 16.99
CA LEU A 67 -16.20 2.66 18.13
C LEU A 67 -15.85 4.15 18.20
N SER A 68 -15.53 4.65 19.39
CA SER A 68 -15.14 6.04 19.59
C SER A 68 -13.68 6.28 19.21
N LYS A 69 -13.36 7.52 18.83
CA LYS A 69 -11.98 7.95 18.60
C LYS A 69 -11.08 7.74 19.83
N GLU A 70 -11.63 7.95 21.03
CA GLU A 70 -10.91 7.71 22.30
C GLU A 70 -10.54 6.24 22.50
N TYR A 71 -11.38 5.31 22.04
CA TYR A 71 -11.05 3.89 22.04
C TYR A 71 -9.83 3.61 21.15
N TYR A 72 -9.80 4.18 19.93
CA TYR A 72 -8.66 4.03 19.03
C TYR A 72 -7.37 4.65 19.58
N LYS A 73 -7.45 5.83 20.23
CA LYS A 73 -6.30 6.41 20.91
C LYS A 73 -5.71 5.49 21.97
N LYS A 74 -6.57 4.85 22.80
CA LYS A 74 -6.13 3.85 23.78
C LYS A 74 -5.53 2.60 23.15
N LEU A 75 -6.05 2.19 22.00
CA LEU A 75 -5.57 1.02 21.26
C LEU A 75 -4.22 1.26 20.57
N ALA A 76 -3.82 2.51 20.33
CA ALA A 76 -2.62 2.84 19.56
C ALA A 76 -1.36 2.16 20.10
N SER A 77 -1.07 2.30 21.40
CA SER A 77 0.14 1.71 22.01
C SER A 77 0.07 0.19 22.11
N THR A 78 -1.08 -0.34 22.53
CA THR A 78 -1.30 -1.80 22.64
C THR A 78 -1.23 -2.46 21.27
N GLY A 79 -1.90 -1.87 20.27
CA GLY A 79 -1.86 -2.35 18.88
C GLY A 79 -0.44 -2.35 18.31
N MET A 80 0.33 -1.30 18.60
CA MET A 80 1.71 -1.19 18.13
C MET A 80 2.61 -2.26 18.74
N PHE A 81 2.47 -2.53 20.04
CA PHE A 81 3.20 -3.61 20.71
C PHE A 81 2.80 -4.98 20.16
N THR A 82 1.50 -5.22 19.98
CA THR A 82 0.96 -6.48 19.45
C THR A 82 1.49 -6.76 18.04
N ILE A 83 1.43 -5.78 17.12
CA ILE A 83 1.89 -5.98 15.76
C ILE A 83 3.40 -6.17 15.69
N SER A 84 4.20 -5.47 16.51
CA SER A 84 5.64 -5.68 16.61
C SER A 84 5.97 -7.11 17.05
N SER A 85 5.23 -7.64 18.03
CA SER A 85 5.39 -9.02 18.50
C SER A 85 5.03 -10.04 17.43
N ILE A 86 3.96 -9.80 16.66
CA ILE A 86 3.55 -10.67 15.56
C ILE A 86 4.61 -10.67 14.45
N LEU A 87 5.14 -9.51 14.05
CA LEU A 87 6.21 -9.42 13.05
C LEU A 87 7.47 -10.17 13.51
N PHE A 88 7.85 -10.05 14.78
CA PHE A 88 8.97 -10.82 15.33
C PHE A 88 8.71 -12.33 15.27
N LEU A 89 7.50 -12.79 15.58
CA LEU A 89 7.12 -14.21 15.48
C LEU A 89 7.15 -14.70 14.02
N VAL A 90 6.77 -13.88 13.05
CA VAL A 90 6.80 -14.23 11.63
C VAL A 90 8.22 -14.43 11.12
N LEU A 91 9.20 -13.65 11.59
CA LEU A 91 10.60 -13.87 11.25
C LEU A 91 11.10 -15.26 11.66
N THR A 92 10.59 -15.79 12.77
CA THR A 92 11.02 -17.09 13.31
C THR A 92 10.18 -18.26 12.80
N TYR A 93 8.86 -18.13 12.77
CA TYR A 93 7.89 -19.19 12.51
C TYR A 93 7.10 -19.02 11.21
N GLY A 94 7.26 -17.90 10.49
CA GLY A 94 6.53 -17.64 9.27
C GLY A 94 6.84 -18.59 8.13
N VAL A 95 5.91 -18.71 7.18
CA VAL A 95 6.07 -19.53 5.97
C VAL A 95 6.83 -18.76 4.91
N VAL A 96 7.76 -19.44 4.24
CA VAL A 96 8.51 -18.88 3.12
C VAL A 96 7.66 -18.97 1.84
N ALA A 97 7.41 -17.84 1.22
CA ALA A 97 6.76 -17.75 -0.08
C ALA A 97 7.40 -16.63 -0.90
N GLY A 98 7.72 -16.91 -2.16
CA GLY A 98 8.41 -15.96 -3.04
C GLY A 98 9.78 -15.52 -2.52
N GLY A 99 10.54 -16.45 -1.91
CA GLY A 99 11.90 -16.20 -1.42
C GLY A 99 11.99 -15.44 -0.08
N SER A 100 10.88 -15.12 0.58
CA SER A 100 10.86 -14.38 1.85
C SER A 100 9.92 -15.00 2.88
N ARG A 101 10.28 -14.89 4.17
CA ARG A 101 9.50 -15.39 5.30
C ARG A 101 8.67 -14.25 5.88
N ARG A 102 7.45 -14.07 5.38
CA ARG A 102 6.57 -12.93 5.73
C ARG A 102 5.09 -13.30 5.84
N TRP A 103 4.75 -14.60 5.78
CA TRP A 103 3.38 -15.05 5.76
C TRP A 103 3.07 -15.93 6.97
N ILE A 104 1.85 -15.79 7.50
CA ILE A 104 1.24 -16.75 8.42
C ILE A 104 0.28 -17.60 7.60
N ASP A 105 0.47 -18.93 7.63
CA ASP A 105 -0.44 -19.88 6.99
C ASP A 105 -1.53 -20.26 7.99
N LEU A 106 -2.77 -19.98 7.61
CA LEU A 106 -3.97 -20.32 8.38
C LEU A 106 -4.77 -21.40 7.65
N GLY A 107 -4.10 -22.28 6.92
CA GLY A 107 -4.69 -23.31 6.08
C GLY A 107 -5.03 -22.75 4.70
N ASP A 108 -6.32 -22.51 4.42
CA ASP A 108 -6.74 -22.00 3.11
C ASP A 108 -6.42 -20.53 2.87
N VAL A 109 -6.04 -19.78 3.92
CA VAL A 109 -5.78 -18.34 3.86
C VAL A 109 -4.36 -18.05 4.35
N ARG A 110 -3.61 -17.28 3.55
CA ARG A 110 -2.32 -16.72 3.98
C ARG A 110 -2.50 -15.27 4.36
N MET A 111 -2.02 -14.92 5.55
CA MET A 111 -2.07 -13.57 6.09
C MET A 111 -0.65 -12.98 6.14
N GLN A 112 -0.51 -11.73 5.70
CA GLN A 112 0.74 -10.97 5.77
C GLN A 112 0.63 -9.91 6.87
N PRO A 113 1.28 -10.08 8.03
CA PRO A 113 1.16 -9.16 9.16
C PRO A 113 1.69 -7.76 8.89
N SER A 114 2.69 -7.59 8.03
CA SER A 114 3.23 -6.29 7.65
C SER A 114 2.18 -5.39 6.97
N GLU A 115 1.14 -5.95 6.33
CA GLU A 115 0.01 -5.19 5.81
C GLU A 115 -0.79 -4.52 6.94
N PHE A 116 -1.02 -5.23 8.04
CA PHE A 116 -1.74 -4.71 9.21
C PHE A 116 -0.90 -3.76 10.05
N ALA A 117 0.41 -3.78 9.91
CA ALA A 117 1.30 -2.83 10.57
C ALA A 117 1.06 -1.39 10.11
N LYS A 118 0.74 -1.18 8.83
CA LYS A 118 0.55 0.17 8.25
C LYS A 118 -0.54 0.99 8.96
N PRO A 119 -1.81 0.54 9.07
CA PRO A 119 -2.83 1.31 9.77
C PRO A 119 -2.54 1.49 11.27
N ILE A 120 -1.87 0.52 11.90
CA ILE A 120 -1.50 0.62 13.32
C ILE A 120 -0.38 1.64 13.52
N ILE A 121 0.62 1.68 12.65
CA ILE A 121 1.70 2.69 12.65
C ILE A 121 1.11 4.09 12.43
N ILE A 122 0.20 4.25 11.45
CA ILE A 122 -0.48 5.52 11.20
C ILE A 122 -1.19 6.00 12.46
N LEU A 123 -1.93 5.12 13.12
CA LEU A 123 -2.67 5.40 14.35
C LEU A 123 -1.72 5.80 15.50
N PHE A 124 -0.65 5.04 15.69
CA PHE A 124 0.33 5.25 16.75
C PHE A 124 1.05 6.59 16.61
N ILE A 125 1.53 6.89 15.41
CA ILE A 125 2.22 8.15 15.12
C ILE A 125 1.27 9.33 15.26
N ALA A 126 0.05 9.24 14.71
CA ALA A 126 -0.96 10.28 14.85
C ALA A 126 -1.28 10.57 16.33
N TYR A 127 -1.39 9.53 17.16
CA TYR A 127 -1.63 9.68 18.60
C TYR A 127 -0.48 10.38 19.32
N HIS A 128 0.76 9.97 19.09
CA HIS A 128 1.91 10.54 19.79
C HIS A 128 2.28 11.94 19.28
N LEU A 129 2.14 12.22 17.99
CA LEU A 129 2.44 13.53 17.42
C LEU A 129 1.31 14.56 17.64
N SER A 130 0.08 14.14 17.94
CA SER A 130 -0.99 15.05 18.39
C SER A 130 -0.93 15.38 19.88
N ASN A 131 -0.17 14.61 20.67
CA ASN A 131 0.00 14.79 22.10
C ASN A 131 1.46 15.16 22.43
N ILE A 132 1.99 16.18 21.74
CA ILE A 132 3.35 16.69 21.98
C ILE A 132 3.41 17.34 23.35
N GLU A 133 4.36 16.91 24.18
CA GLU A 133 4.66 17.51 25.48
C GLU A 133 5.49 18.78 25.26
N SER A 134 4.86 19.96 25.39
CA SER A 134 5.48 21.25 25.10
C SER A 134 6.63 21.64 26.07
N ASP A 135 6.65 21.03 27.25
CA ASP A 135 7.73 21.17 28.24
C ASP A 135 8.95 20.30 27.91
N LYS A 136 8.84 19.37 26.99
CA LYS A 136 9.90 18.47 26.55
C LYS A 136 10.52 18.91 25.21
N SER A 137 11.71 18.42 24.94
CA SER A 137 12.38 18.68 23.66
C SER A 137 11.67 17.96 22.50
N ASP A 138 11.78 18.54 21.28
CA ASP A 138 11.31 17.87 20.06
C ASP A 138 11.91 16.47 19.90
N PHE A 139 13.18 16.28 20.32
CA PHE A 139 13.85 14.99 20.27
C PHE A 139 13.19 13.95 21.18
N TYR A 140 12.73 14.36 22.37
CA TYR A 140 11.99 13.47 23.28
C TYR A 140 10.67 13.03 22.66
N ASN A 141 9.88 13.96 22.13
CA ASN A 141 8.61 13.68 21.48
C ASN A 141 8.79 12.79 20.24
N LEU A 142 9.82 13.09 19.44
CA LEU A 142 10.18 12.30 18.27
C LEU A 142 10.56 10.86 18.64
N ARG A 143 11.40 10.68 19.65
CA ARG A 143 11.78 9.34 20.14
C ARG A 143 10.55 8.55 20.58
N LYS A 144 9.64 9.17 21.33
CA LYS A 144 8.39 8.54 21.78
C LYS A 144 7.50 8.09 20.62
N ALA A 145 7.41 8.90 19.55
CA ALA A 145 6.59 8.62 18.38
C ALA A 145 7.23 7.61 17.42
N LEU A 146 8.57 7.53 17.33
CA LEU A 146 9.25 6.78 16.28
C LEU A 146 9.93 5.48 16.73
N THR A 147 10.21 5.28 18.01
CA THR A 147 10.97 4.09 18.45
C THR A 147 10.30 2.78 18.02
N LEU A 148 9.02 2.59 18.34
CA LEU A 148 8.32 1.36 17.96
C LEU A 148 8.04 1.26 16.45
N PRO A 149 7.60 2.31 15.73
CA PRO A 149 7.51 2.29 14.27
C PRO A 149 8.84 1.97 13.57
N ALA A 150 9.97 2.46 14.07
CA ALA A 150 11.28 2.13 13.55
C ALA A 150 11.62 0.64 13.77
N VAL A 151 11.33 0.09 14.94
CA VAL A 151 11.48 -1.35 15.21
C VAL A 151 10.62 -2.16 14.24
N CYS A 152 9.35 -1.80 14.03
CA CYS A 152 8.50 -2.47 13.04
C CYS A 152 9.08 -2.39 11.62
N SER A 153 9.57 -1.21 11.21
CA SER A 153 10.19 -1.04 9.89
C SER A 153 11.42 -1.94 9.72
N ILE A 154 12.24 -2.08 10.75
CA ILE A 154 13.40 -2.96 10.76
C ILE A 154 12.96 -4.43 10.69
N LEU A 155 11.94 -4.85 11.45
CA LEU A 155 11.42 -6.21 11.40
C LEU A 155 10.91 -6.56 9.99
N VAL A 156 10.13 -5.67 9.36
CA VAL A 156 9.63 -5.85 7.99
C VAL A 156 10.77 -5.88 6.97
N LEU A 157 11.81 -5.09 7.17
CA LEU A 157 13.02 -5.12 6.33
C LEU A 157 13.74 -6.46 6.45
N LEU A 158 13.81 -7.04 7.65
CA LEU A 158 14.39 -8.37 7.90
C LEU A 158 13.53 -9.51 7.32
N GLU A 159 12.27 -9.28 6.98
CA GLU A 159 11.40 -10.20 6.21
C GLU A 159 11.67 -10.16 4.69
N PRO A 160 12.76 -9.64 4.17
CA PRO A 160 13.06 -9.06 2.87
C PRO A 160 11.84 -8.44 2.14
N ASP A 161 11.06 -7.59 2.85
CA ASP A 161 9.93 -6.85 2.28
C ASP A 161 10.26 -5.35 2.12
N PHE A 162 11.08 -5.06 1.12
CA PHE A 162 11.54 -3.71 0.84
C PHE A 162 10.39 -2.76 0.48
N GLY A 163 9.40 -3.24 -0.29
CA GLY A 163 8.25 -2.44 -0.70
C GLY A 163 7.41 -1.94 0.48
N THR A 164 7.08 -2.84 1.41
CA THR A 164 6.34 -2.47 2.62
C THR A 164 7.16 -1.60 3.55
N THR A 165 8.46 -1.86 3.70
CA THR A 165 9.38 -1.01 4.50
C THR A 165 9.42 0.41 3.95
N LEU A 166 9.53 0.58 2.64
CA LEU A 166 9.53 1.87 1.96
C LEU A 166 8.20 2.60 2.14
N THR A 167 7.09 1.87 2.04
CA THR A 167 5.75 2.41 2.29
C THR A 167 5.62 2.92 3.73
N ILE A 168 6.03 2.13 4.73
CA ILE A 168 6.00 2.52 6.15
C ILE A 168 6.89 3.74 6.39
N SER A 169 8.11 3.73 5.89
CA SER A 169 9.05 4.84 6.05
C SER A 169 8.53 6.15 5.44
N GLY A 170 7.92 6.06 4.28
CA GLY A 170 7.30 7.23 3.63
C GLY A 170 6.07 7.75 4.37
N ILE A 171 5.22 6.86 4.93
CA ILE A 171 4.09 7.25 5.79
C ILE A 171 4.61 8.02 7.00
N ILE A 172 5.61 7.49 7.70
CA ILE A 172 6.24 8.12 8.87
C ILE A 172 6.76 9.52 8.49
N LEU A 173 7.50 9.61 7.40
CA LEU A 173 8.09 10.88 6.96
C LEU A 173 7.02 11.93 6.66
N ILE A 174 5.97 11.57 5.92
CA ILE A 174 4.91 12.51 5.57
C ILE A 174 4.12 12.93 6.81
N GLN A 175 3.79 12.01 7.73
CA GLN A 175 3.14 12.39 9.00
C GLN A 175 4.00 13.35 9.82
N LEU A 176 5.32 13.17 9.86
CA LEU A 176 6.25 14.11 10.53
C LEU A 176 6.26 15.48 9.86
N LEU A 177 6.23 15.56 8.52
CA LEU A 177 6.17 16.84 7.79
C LEU A 177 4.89 17.64 8.09
N PHE A 178 3.79 16.96 8.42
CA PHE A 178 2.51 17.58 8.78
C PHE A 178 2.30 17.74 10.29
N SER A 179 3.29 17.37 11.13
CA SER A 179 3.25 17.54 12.57
C SER A 179 3.83 18.88 13.01
N GLU A 180 3.75 19.17 14.31
CA GLU A 180 4.35 20.39 14.91
C GLU A 180 5.85 20.24 15.21
N ILE A 181 6.44 19.10 14.88
CA ILE A 181 7.89 18.86 15.03
C ILE A 181 8.67 19.77 14.07
N LYS A 182 9.76 20.36 14.57
CA LYS A 182 10.61 21.25 13.73
C LYS A 182 11.08 20.56 12.47
N LEU A 183 10.92 21.21 11.32
CA LEU A 183 11.17 20.70 9.97
C LEU A 183 12.58 20.11 9.78
N ARG A 184 13.56 20.55 10.58
CA ARG A 184 14.93 20.00 10.55
C ARG A 184 14.99 18.49 10.80
N TYR A 185 14.08 17.92 11.61
CA TYR A 185 14.09 16.50 11.93
C TYR A 185 13.56 15.63 10.76
N PRO A 186 12.37 15.90 10.18
CA PRO A 186 11.95 15.14 9.01
C PRO A 186 12.88 15.33 7.81
N LEU A 187 13.48 16.52 7.64
CA LEU A 187 14.50 16.72 6.59
C LEU A 187 15.77 15.91 6.87
N ALA A 188 16.23 15.85 8.11
CA ALA A 188 17.38 15.00 8.47
C ALA A 188 17.09 13.53 8.22
N ILE A 189 15.88 13.04 8.56
CA ILE A 189 15.46 11.66 8.26
C ILE A 189 15.43 11.42 6.75
N LEU A 190 14.90 12.35 5.96
CA LEU A 190 14.86 12.25 4.50
C LEU A 190 16.28 12.14 3.90
N VAL A 191 17.19 13.01 4.34
CA VAL A 191 18.59 13.04 3.84
C VAL A 191 19.38 11.80 4.28
N LEU A 192 19.12 11.29 5.47
CA LEU A 192 19.84 10.12 6.00
C LEU A 192 19.22 8.78 5.59
N SER A 193 17.95 8.74 5.16
CA SER A 193 17.25 7.50 4.80
C SER A 193 17.88 6.69 3.66
N PRO A 194 18.59 7.27 2.67
CA PRO A 194 19.29 6.48 1.65
C PRO A 194 20.40 5.60 2.21
N ILE A 195 21.00 5.96 3.34
CA ILE A 195 22.11 5.17 3.94
C ILE A 195 21.64 3.78 4.39
N PRO A 196 20.64 3.64 5.30
CA PRO A 196 20.15 2.33 5.67
C PRO A 196 19.49 1.57 4.50
N ALA A 197 18.89 2.28 3.55
CA ALA A 197 18.34 1.66 2.34
C ALA A 197 19.45 1.02 1.50
N TYR A 198 20.54 1.74 1.24
CA TYR A 198 21.70 1.23 0.52
C TYR A 198 22.34 0.02 1.23
N LEU A 199 22.52 0.11 2.55
CA LEU A 199 23.06 -1.01 3.34
C LEU A 199 22.15 -2.24 3.27
N ALA A 200 20.83 -2.04 3.36
CA ALA A 200 19.86 -3.12 3.26
C ALA A 200 19.85 -3.80 1.89
N ILE A 201 19.91 -3.03 0.81
CA ILE A 201 19.97 -3.54 -0.56
C ILE A 201 21.21 -4.43 -0.75
N ASN A 202 22.37 -3.96 -0.29
CA ASN A 202 23.61 -4.75 -0.40
C ASN A 202 23.63 -5.98 0.51
N PHE A 203 22.93 -5.94 1.66
CA PHE A 203 22.85 -7.08 2.57
C PHE A 203 21.90 -8.18 2.07
N PHE A 204 20.79 -7.81 1.44
CA PHE A 204 19.80 -8.74 0.86
C PHE A 204 20.00 -8.84 -0.65
N GLY A 205 20.87 -9.72 -1.12
CA GLY A 205 21.30 -9.86 -2.51
C GLY A 205 20.18 -9.85 -3.58
N TYR A 206 19.03 -10.49 -3.29
CA TYR A 206 17.88 -10.51 -4.21
C TYR A 206 17.30 -9.12 -4.53
N GLN A 207 17.30 -8.21 -3.57
CA GLN A 207 16.84 -6.83 -3.79
C GLN A 207 17.90 -6.00 -4.53
N ASN A 208 19.18 -6.37 -4.38
CA ASN A 208 20.27 -5.71 -5.08
C ASN A 208 20.13 -5.84 -6.60
N GLU A 209 19.81 -7.03 -7.11
CA GLU A 209 19.58 -7.29 -8.55
C GLU A 209 18.51 -6.35 -9.11
N ARG A 210 17.33 -6.30 -8.51
CA ARG A 210 16.21 -5.44 -8.97
C ARG A 210 16.57 -3.95 -8.95
N PHE A 211 17.30 -3.52 -7.93
CA PHE A 211 17.74 -2.13 -7.81
C PHE A 211 18.81 -1.78 -8.84
N THR A 212 19.81 -2.66 -9.04
CA THR A 212 20.86 -2.49 -10.01
C THR A 212 20.31 -2.45 -11.43
N ILE A 213 19.41 -3.36 -11.79
CA ILE A 213 18.71 -3.41 -13.08
C ILE A 213 17.99 -2.09 -13.38
N TRP A 214 17.31 -1.53 -12.39
CA TRP A 214 16.60 -0.26 -12.53
C TRP A 214 17.59 0.92 -12.61
N TYR A 215 18.61 0.96 -11.75
CA TYR A 215 19.57 2.08 -11.67
C TYR A 215 20.45 2.15 -12.92
N ASP A 216 20.97 1.02 -13.35
CA ASP A 216 21.85 0.93 -14.53
C ASP A 216 21.06 0.97 -15.85
N LYS A 217 19.71 1.04 -15.77
CA LYS A 217 18.82 1.02 -16.94
C LYS A 217 19.08 -0.14 -17.89
N ILE A 218 19.47 -1.28 -17.34
CA ILE A 218 19.82 -2.49 -18.10
C ILE A 218 18.67 -2.93 -19.01
N CYS A 219 17.43 -2.72 -18.57
CA CYS A 219 16.22 -3.07 -19.33
C CYS A 219 15.75 -1.96 -20.28
N GLU A 220 16.52 -0.88 -20.46
CA GLU A 220 16.21 0.21 -21.37
C GLU A 220 17.23 0.22 -22.52
N GLY A 221 16.83 -0.23 -23.70
CA GLY A 221 17.70 -0.21 -24.86
C GLY A 221 17.25 -1.16 -25.96
N THR A 222 17.83 -1.02 -27.14
CA THR A 222 17.58 -1.87 -28.31
C THR A 222 18.41 -3.16 -28.31
N ASN A 223 19.49 -3.20 -27.51
CA ASN A 223 20.45 -4.31 -27.45
C ASN A 223 20.51 -4.88 -26.02
N ILE A 224 19.36 -5.34 -25.50
CA ILE A 224 19.32 -6.05 -24.23
C ILE A 224 19.79 -7.47 -24.46
N ASP A 225 20.68 -7.97 -23.59
CA ASP A 225 21.12 -9.35 -23.59
C ASP A 225 19.89 -10.28 -23.54
N PRO A 226 19.79 -11.27 -24.46
CA PRO A 226 18.66 -12.22 -24.47
C PRO A 226 18.46 -12.96 -23.14
N GLU A 227 19.52 -13.27 -22.39
CA GLU A 227 19.43 -13.92 -21.08
C GLU A 227 18.79 -12.96 -20.06
N LEU A 228 19.21 -11.70 -19.97
CA LEU A 228 18.62 -10.67 -19.13
C LEU A 228 17.16 -10.38 -19.50
N LEU A 229 16.87 -10.35 -20.81
CA LEU A 229 15.50 -10.15 -21.29
C LEU A 229 14.58 -11.30 -20.90
N ALA A 230 15.11 -12.53 -20.86
CA ALA A 230 14.33 -13.72 -20.52
C ALA A 230 14.06 -13.86 -19.01
N ASP A 231 14.86 -13.27 -18.16
CA ASP A 231 14.80 -13.43 -16.70
C ASP A 231 14.47 -12.09 -15.98
N GLU A 232 15.43 -11.25 -15.80
CA GLU A 232 15.35 -10.10 -14.90
C GLU A 232 14.55 -8.94 -15.46
N CYS A 233 14.67 -8.66 -16.77
CA CYS A 233 13.92 -7.61 -17.45
C CYS A 233 12.52 -8.06 -17.91
N TYR A 234 12.23 -9.35 -17.83
CA TYR A 234 11.02 -9.93 -18.41
C TYR A 234 9.73 -9.27 -17.91
N GLN A 235 9.61 -9.08 -16.61
CA GLN A 235 8.41 -8.49 -16.01
C GLN A 235 8.15 -7.07 -16.50
N LEU A 236 9.20 -6.22 -16.52
CA LEU A 236 9.09 -4.85 -16.98
C LEU A 236 8.78 -4.78 -18.49
N PHE A 237 9.45 -5.62 -19.28
CA PHE A 237 9.21 -5.69 -20.72
C PHE A 237 7.78 -6.08 -21.02
N GLN A 238 7.28 -7.16 -20.42
CA GLN A 238 5.89 -7.63 -20.62
C GLN A 238 4.86 -6.61 -20.12
N SER A 239 5.16 -5.88 -19.05
CA SER A 239 4.32 -4.78 -18.57
C SER A 239 4.21 -3.66 -19.61
N LYS A 240 5.35 -3.23 -20.18
CA LYS A 240 5.40 -2.19 -21.23
C LYS A 240 4.69 -2.66 -22.51
N VAL A 241 4.85 -3.93 -22.89
CA VAL A 241 4.14 -4.53 -24.03
C VAL A 241 2.63 -4.50 -23.81
N ALA A 242 2.14 -4.90 -22.62
CA ALA A 242 0.73 -4.86 -22.29
C ALA A 242 0.17 -3.44 -22.39
N ILE A 243 0.84 -2.46 -21.76
CA ILE A 243 0.44 -1.03 -21.78
C ILE A 243 0.38 -0.50 -23.21
N SER A 244 1.41 -0.77 -24.03
CA SER A 244 1.49 -0.27 -25.40
C SER A 244 0.46 -0.92 -26.34
N SER A 245 0.12 -2.19 -26.12
CA SER A 245 -0.85 -2.92 -26.95
C SER A 245 -2.28 -2.43 -26.77
N GLY A 246 -2.61 -1.81 -25.62
CA GLY A 246 -3.95 -1.28 -25.35
C GLY A 246 -4.31 -0.03 -26.15
N GLY A 247 -3.33 0.73 -26.63
CA GLY A 247 -3.60 1.97 -27.37
C GLY A 247 -4.48 2.95 -26.59
N LEU A 248 -5.38 3.66 -27.28
CA LEU A 248 -6.25 4.67 -26.65
C LEU A 248 -7.47 4.07 -25.95
N PHE A 249 -8.12 3.07 -26.55
CA PHE A 249 -9.41 2.54 -26.11
C PHE A 249 -9.33 1.11 -25.53
N GLY A 250 -8.17 0.47 -25.61
CA GLY A 250 -7.96 -0.92 -25.18
C GLY A 250 -8.39 -1.97 -26.20
N LEU A 251 -8.04 -3.21 -25.90
CA LEU A 251 -8.41 -4.37 -26.71
C LEU A 251 -9.82 -4.90 -26.39
N GLY A 252 -10.42 -4.41 -25.29
CA GLY A 252 -11.71 -4.84 -24.76
C GLY A 252 -11.59 -5.61 -23.44
N PRO A 253 -12.66 -5.61 -22.61
CA PRO A 253 -12.68 -6.33 -21.35
C PRO A 253 -12.44 -7.85 -21.55
N GLY A 254 -11.56 -8.44 -20.74
CA GLY A 254 -11.28 -9.86 -20.80
C GLY A 254 -10.41 -10.32 -21.97
N THR A 255 -9.86 -9.42 -22.77
CA THR A 255 -9.05 -9.75 -23.96
C THR A 255 -7.55 -9.65 -23.74
N SER A 256 -7.11 -9.24 -22.54
CA SER A 256 -5.69 -9.13 -22.22
C SER A 256 -4.93 -10.42 -22.55
N ARG A 257 -3.84 -10.29 -23.28
CA ARG A 257 -2.90 -11.37 -23.61
C ARG A 257 -1.92 -11.61 -22.46
N ALA A 258 -1.54 -10.53 -21.77
CA ALA A 258 -0.60 -10.58 -20.67
C ALA A 258 -1.07 -11.48 -19.50
N ARG A 259 -2.37 -11.60 -19.27
CA ARG A 259 -2.95 -12.49 -18.24
C ARG A 259 -2.75 -13.99 -18.48
N TRP A 260 -2.43 -14.42 -19.69
CA TRP A 260 -2.25 -15.84 -20.04
C TRP A 260 -0.93 -16.43 -19.56
N GLY A 261 -0.13 -15.64 -18.84
CA GLY A 261 1.10 -16.07 -18.17
C GLY A 261 2.36 -15.41 -18.73
N SER A 262 2.23 -14.56 -19.76
CA SER A 262 3.37 -13.76 -20.23
C SER A 262 3.76 -12.66 -19.24
N LEU A 263 2.82 -12.14 -18.44
CA LEU A 263 3.13 -11.17 -17.38
C LEU A 263 2.96 -11.84 -16.00
N PRO A 264 4.06 -12.13 -15.26
CA PRO A 264 3.99 -12.64 -13.91
C PRO A 264 3.27 -11.65 -12.99
N ASN A 265 2.50 -12.16 -12.02
CA ASN A 265 1.76 -11.33 -11.04
C ASN A 265 0.81 -10.29 -11.66
N ALA A 266 0.26 -10.58 -12.84
CA ALA A 266 -0.67 -9.71 -13.57
C ALA A 266 -1.89 -9.29 -12.74
N TRP A 267 -2.37 -10.15 -11.82
CA TRP A 267 -3.55 -9.92 -10.97
C TRP A 267 -3.24 -9.11 -9.70
N SER A 268 -1.97 -8.94 -9.33
CA SER A 268 -1.52 -8.19 -8.14
C SER A 268 -0.75 -6.94 -8.53
N ASP A 269 0.55 -7.06 -8.69
CA ASP A 269 1.48 -5.94 -8.84
C ASP A 269 1.33 -5.22 -10.19
N PHE A 270 0.91 -5.95 -11.24
CA PHE A 270 0.79 -5.46 -12.61
C PHE A 270 -0.66 -5.29 -13.08
N ILE A 271 -1.62 -5.23 -12.16
CA ILE A 271 -3.03 -5.11 -12.54
C ILE A 271 -3.34 -3.84 -13.34
N ALA A 272 -2.59 -2.75 -13.13
CA ALA A 272 -2.74 -1.53 -13.92
C ALA A 272 -2.25 -1.69 -15.37
N SER A 273 -1.29 -2.59 -15.63
CA SER A 273 -0.89 -2.95 -17.00
C SER A 273 -1.98 -3.71 -17.72
N ILE A 274 -2.70 -4.61 -17.00
CA ILE A 274 -3.90 -5.29 -17.55
C ILE A 274 -5.02 -4.28 -17.82
N ALA A 275 -5.23 -3.33 -16.91
CA ALA A 275 -6.20 -2.24 -17.12
C ALA A 275 -5.86 -1.42 -18.37
N ALA A 276 -4.58 -1.10 -18.59
CA ALA A 276 -4.14 -0.40 -19.78
C ALA A 276 -4.31 -1.23 -21.05
N GLU A 277 -4.05 -2.54 -21.03
CA GLU A 277 -4.23 -3.42 -22.17
C GLU A 277 -5.72 -3.57 -22.53
N GLU A 278 -6.60 -3.79 -21.55
CA GLU A 278 -8.03 -4.05 -21.79
C GLU A 278 -8.85 -2.80 -22.06
N TYR A 279 -8.55 -1.68 -21.36
CA TYR A 279 -9.34 -0.44 -21.42
C TYR A 279 -8.57 0.74 -22.02
N GLY A 280 -7.33 0.52 -22.46
CA GLY A 280 -6.48 1.51 -23.08
C GLY A 280 -6.03 2.65 -22.16
N PHE A 281 -5.48 3.69 -22.76
CA PHE A 281 -5.05 4.89 -22.05
C PHE A 281 -6.19 5.56 -21.28
N ILE A 282 -7.41 5.57 -21.85
CA ILE A 282 -8.59 6.17 -21.19
C ILE A 282 -8.93 5.41 -19.92
N GLY A 283 -8.94 4.08 -19.94
CA GLY A 283 -9.21 3.26 -18.76
C GLY A 283 -8.16 3.46 -17.67
N LEU A 284 -6.87 3.47 -18.04
CA LEU A 284 -5.78 3.75 -17.12
C LEU A 284 -5.88 5.16 -16.53
N LEU A 285 -6.23 6.16 -17.33
CA LEU A 285 -6.42 7.55 -16.88
C LEU A 285 -7.56 7.66 -15.86
N LEU A 286 -8.70 7.02 -16.10
CA LEU A 286 -9.82 6.98 -15.15
C LEU A 286 -9.42 6.32 -13.83
N LEU A 287 -8.64 5.24 -13.88
CA LEU A 287 -8.09 4.59 -12.69
C LEU A 287 -7.19 5.55 -11.90
N ILE A 288 -6.28 6.25 -12.57
CA ILE A 288 -5.40 7.26 -11.96
C ILE A 288 -6.21 8.40 -11.35
N ILE A 289 -7.22 8.90 -12.04
CA ILE A 289 -8.13 9.95 -11.52
C ILE A 289 -8.82 9.47 -10.24
N GLY A 290 -9.29 8.22 -10.18
CA GLY A 290 -9.88 7.64 -8.99
C GLY A 290 -8.89 7.59 -7.81
N LEU A 291 -7.66 7.16 -8.04
CA LEU A 291 -6.61 7.12 -7.02
C LEU A 291 -6.20 8.52 -6.55
N VAL A 292 -5.99 9.46 -7.47
CA VAL A 292 -5.64 10.86 -7.14
C VAL A 292 -6.78 11.53 -6.38
N SER A 293 -8.04 11.31 -6.78
CA SER A 293 -9.21 11.84 -6.06
C SER A 293 -9.28 11.29 -4.64
N LEU A 294 -8.97 10.01 -4.44
CA LEU A 294 -8.90 9.40 -3.11
C LEU A 294 -7.79 10.02 -2.25
N ILE A 295 -6.60 10.20 -2.81
CA ILE A 295 -5.46 10.85 -2.13
C ILE A 295 -5.83 12.27 -1.72
N ILE A 296 -6.34 13.08 -2.66
CA ILE A 296 -6.79 14.46 -2.39
C ILE A 296 -7.85 14.48 -1.31
N SER A 297 -8.79 13.54 -1.31
CA SER A 297 -9.84 13.48 -0.30
C SER A 297 -9.30 13.19 1.10
N PHE A 298 -8.32 12.29 1.25
CA PHE A 298 -7.71 12.02 2.55
C PHE A 298 -6.94 13.25 3.06
N PHE A 299 -6.08 13.84 2.25
CA PHE A 299 -5.38 15.07 2.66
C PHE A 299 -6.36 16.23 2.94
N GLY A 300 -7.39 16.36 2.11
CA GLY A 300 -8.44 17.37 2.32
C GLY A 300 -9.18 17.20 3.64
N LEU A 301 -9.57 15.97 4.01
CA LEU A 301 -10.18 15.64 5.30
C LEU A 301 -9.24 15.95 6.47
N GLY A 302 -7.96 15.63 6.33
CA GLY A 302 -6.96 15.98 7.34
C GLY A 302 -6.80 17.48 7.52
N LEU A 303 -6.56 18.22 6.44
CA LEU A 303 -6.29 19.65 6.47
C LEU A 303 -7.51 20.51 6.86
N THR A 304 -8.72 19.99 6.71
CA THR A 304 -9.97 20.66 7.15
C THR A 304 -10.39 20.28 8.56
N SER A 305 -9.69 19.35 9.21
CA SER A 305 -9.95 18.95 10.61
C SER A 305 -9.39 19.97 11.59
N GLY A 306 -10.15 20.28 12.62
CA GLY A 306 -9.68 21.06 13.78
C GLY A 306 -8.98 20.25 14.87
N ASP A 307 -8.92 18.92 14.74
CA ASP A 307 -8.29 18.00 15.68
C ASP A 307 -6.99 17.45 15.07
N ASP A 308 -5.87 17.66 15.75
CA ASP A 308 -4.53 17.28 15.29
C ASP A 308 -4.36 15.77 15.12
N PHE A 309 -4.97 14.98 16.00
CA PHE A 309 -4.94 13.53 15.89
C PHE A 309 -5.65 13.07 14.60
N ILE A 310 -6.83 13.64 14.30
CA ILE A 310 -7.58 13.33 13.10
C ILE A 310 -6.82 13.83 11.86
N ARG A 311 -6.25 15.04 11.94
CA ARG A 311 -5.42 15.61 10.87
C ARG A 311 -4.30 14.65 10.50
N LEU A 312 -3.48 14.24 11.47
CA LEU A 312 -2.33 13.37 11.25
C LEU A 312 -2.74 11.97 10.81
N TYR A 313 -3.87 11.46 11.32
CA TYR A 313 -4.38 10.16 10.90
C TYR A 313 -4.78 10.15 9.41
N PHE A 314 -5.57 11.14 8.96
CA PHE A 314 -5.96 11.26 7.55
C PHE A 314 -4.76 11.51 6.64
N VAL A 315 -3.80 12.32 7.06
CA VAL A 315 -2.52 12.51 6.36
C VAL A 315 -1.81 11.16 6.21
N GLY A 316 -1.72 10.36 7.27
CA GLY A 316 -1.12 9.02 7.22
C GLY A 316 -1.83 8.09 6.23
N MET A 317 -3.17 8.07 6.23
CA MET A 317 -3.96 7.28 5.27
C MET A 317 -3.74 7.74 3.82
N GLY A 318 -3.74 9.05 3.60
CA GLY A 318 -3.45 9.64 2.28
C GLY A 318 -2.04 9.32 1.79
N SER A 319 -1.06 9.36 2.70
CA SER A 319 0.33 9.02 2.43
C SER A 319 0.49 7.55 2.05
N TRP A 320 -0.21 6.65 2.74
CA TRP A 320 -0.22 5.23 2.41
C TRP A 320 -0.69 5.00 0.97
N VAL A 321 -1.86 5.53 0.61
CA VAL A 321 -2.40 5.41 -0.75
C VAL A 321 -1.49 6.06 -1.78
N LEU A 322 -0.96 7.26 -1.49
CA LEU A 322 -0.05 8.00 -2.37
C LEU A 322 1.21 7.17 -2.69
N ILE A 323 1.89 6.68 -1.67
CA ILE A 323 3.16 5.95 -1.84
C ILE A 323 2.94 4.67 -2.63
N GLN A 324 1.92 3.88 -2.27
CA GLN A 324 1.61 2.65 -3.00
C GLN A 324 1.25 2.92 -4.47
N THR A 325 0.49 3.98 -4.73
CA THR A 325 0.14 4.39 -6.10
C THR A 325 1.37 4.79 -6.91
N VAL A 326 2.24 5.63 -6.34
CA VAL A 326 3.46 6.12 -7.03
C VAL A 326 4.42 4.98 -7.33
N PHE A 327 4.67 4.10 -6.35
CA PHE A 327 5.59 2.98 -6.56
C PHE A 327 5.05 1.91 -7.49
N ASN A 328 3.75 1.59 -7.42
CA ASN A 328 3.16 0.62 -8.33
C ASN A 328 3.14 1.15 -9.78
N LEU A 329 2.55 2.34 -10.00
CA LEU A 329 2.47 2.93 -11.34
C LEU A 329 3.85 3.27 -11.91
N GLY A 330 4.77 3.77 -11.07
CA GLY A 330 6.16 4.04 -11.47
C GLY A 330 6.91 2.76 -11.84
N GLY A 331 6.67 1.66 -11.10
CA GLY A 331 7.28 0.36 -11.35
C GLY A 331 6.84 -0.27 -12.66
N ILE A 332 5.55 -0.24 -13.00
CA ILE A 332 5.03 -0.88 -14.23
C ILE A 332 5.52 -0.20 -15.53
N VAL A 333 5.92 1.08 -15.45
CA VAL A 333 6.50 1.82 -16.60
C VAL A 333 8.03 1.92 -16.55
N GLY A 334 8.66 1.45 -15.45
CA GLY A 334 10.12 1.46 -15.28
C GLY A 334 10.70 2.76 -14.73
N LEU A 335 9.86 3.73 -14.30
CA LEU A 335 10.35 4.96 -13.66
C LEU A 335 10.88 4.71 -12.25
N LEU A 336 10.36 3.67 -11.58
CA LEU A 336 10.77 3.22 -10.25
C LEU A 336 11.07 1.72 -10.28
N PRO A 337 11.86 1.19 -9.33
CA PRO A 337 12.10 -0.24 -9.25
C PRO A 337 10.82 -1.00 -8.94
N ILE A 338 10.68 -2.21 -9.48
CA ILE A 338 9.55 -3.10 -9.22
C ILE A 338 9.68 -3.64 -7.80
N THR A 339 8.80 -3.20 -6.89
CA THR A 339 8.85 -3.50 -5.45
C THR A 339 7.81 -4.52 -4.98
N GLY A 340 6.90 -4.96 -5.85
CA GLY A 340 5.80 -5.84 -5.47
C GLY A 340 4.70 -5.16 -4.64
N ILE A 341 4.66 -3.82 -4.62
CA ILE A 341 3.63 -3.05 -3.93
C ILE A 341 2.33 -3.11 -4.74
N VAL A 342 1.23 -3.49 -4.08
CA VAL A 342 -0.10 -3.61 -4.71
C VAL A 342 -0.85 -2.28 -4.73
N LEU A 343 -1.66 -2.05 -5.77
CA LEU A 343 -2.54 -0.87 -5.84
C LEU A 343 -3.68 -0.97 -4.82
N PRO A 344 -3.87 0.07 -3.97
CA PRO A 344 -4.92 0.10 -2.96
C PRO A 344 -6.32 -0.06 -3.57
N PHE A 345 -7.17 -0.89 -2.96
CA PHE A 345 -8.55 -1.20 -3.35
C PHE A 345 -8.74 -1.91 -4.70
N ILE A 346 -7.68 -2.04 -5.51
CA ILE A 346 -7.77 -2.57 -6.88
C ILE A 346 -7.13 -3.94 -6.97
N ALA A 347 -5.87 -4.05 -6.57
CA ALA A 347 -5.08 -5.26 -6.75
C ALA A 347 -5.57 -6.42 -5.88
N TYR A 348 -5.36 -7.66 -6.36
CA TYR A 348 -5.57 -8.84 -5.55
C TYR A 348 -4.56 -8.86 -4.38
N GLY A 349 -5.10 -8.88 -3.17
CA GLY A 349 -4.29 -8.92 -1.96
C GLY A 349 -5.21 -8.99 -0.73
N GLY A 350 -5.52 -10.21 -0.27
CA GLY A 350 -6.49 -10.39 0.83
C GLY A 350 -6.12 -9.60 2.08
N SER A 351 -4.87 -9.71 2.56
CA SER A 351 -4.40 -8.98 3.74
C SER A 351 -4.38 -7.47 3.51
N ALA A 352 -3.92 -7.00 2.34
CA ALA A 352 -3.87 -5.59 2.01
C ALA A 352 -5.28 -4.96 1.97
N MET A 353 -6.24 -5.67 1.37
CA MET A 353 -7.64 -5.23 1.30
C MET A 353 -8.26 -5.12 2.69
N VAL A 354 -8.11 -6.13 3.54
CA VAL A 354 -8.63 -6.08 4.92
C VAL A 354 -7.94 -5.00 5.73
N ALA A 355 -6.61 -4.86 5.62
CA ALA A 355 -5.84 -3.86 6.35
C ALA A 355 -6.25 -2.42 6.02
N ILE A 356 -6.52 -2.10 4.76
CA ILE A 356 -6.96 -0.75 4.38
C ILE A 356 -8.37 -0.45 4.88
N PHE A 357 -9.28 -1.44 4.91
CA PHE A 357 -10.59 -1.28 5.55
C PHE A 357 -10.49 -1.10 7.07
N ILE A 358 -9.53 -1.76 7.75
CA ILE A 358 -9.21 -1.49 9.16
C ILE A 358 -8.76 -0.04 9.33
N GLY A 359 -7.88 0.46 8.47
CA GLY A 359 -7.50 1.87 8.47
C GLY A 359 -8.70 2.81 8.33
N LEU A 360 -9.68 2.48 7.49
CA LEU A 360 -10.90 3.28 7.35
C LEU A 360 -11.77 3.29 8.61
N THR A 361 -11.71 2.28 9.48
CA THR A 361 -12.55 2.23 10.69
C THR A 361 -12.34 3.45 11.58
N MET A 362 -11.07 3.78 11.85
CA MET A 362 -10.72 4.95 12.65
C MET A 362 -11.03 6.27 11.92
N ALA A 363 -10.76 6.33 10.61
CA ALA A 363 -11.06 7.51 9.79
C ALA A 363 -12.54 7.95 9.87
N TYR A 364 -13.43 6.99 10.06
CA TYR A 364 -14.89 7.19 10.16
C TYR A 364 -15.45 6.90 11.56
N ALA A 365 -14.60 6.81 12.59
CA ALA A 365 -15.01 6.57 13.97
C ALA A 365 -15.87 7.72 14.53
N LYS A 366 -16.77 7.40 15.47
CA LYS A 366 -17.62 8.38 16.15
C LYS A 366 -16.81 9.29 17.08
N ASP A 367 -17.25 10.53 17.27
CA ASP A 367 -16.59 11.47 18.20
C ASP A 367 -16.80 11.06 19.67
N LYS A 368 -17.99 10.55 20.02
CA LYS A 368 -18.32 9.97 21.34
C LYS A 368 -19.14 8.70 21.12
N ILE A 369 -19.05 7.78 22.08
CA ILE A 369 -20.02 6.70 22.21
C ILE A 369 -21.31 7.39 22.65
N GLU A 370 -22.31 7.46 21.77
CA GLU A 370 -23.68 7.66 22.23
C GLU A 370 -24.01 6.42 23.04
N ASP A 371 -24.31 6.60 24.34
CA ASP A 371 -24.65 5.53 25.25
C ASP A 371 -25.72 4.64 24.59
N LEU A 372 -25.37 3.35 24.50
CA LEU A 372 -26.24 2.28 24.03
C LEU A 372 -27.34 2.03 25.10
#